data_8dbf669a656d711fc02105f8bf2d3280
#
_entry.id   8dbf669a656d711fc02105f8bf2d3280
#
_cell.length_a   1.000
_cell.length_b   1.000
_cell.length_c   1.000
_cell.angle_alpha   90.00
_cell.angle_beta   90.00
_cell.angle_gamma   90.00
#
_symmetry.space_group_name_H-M   'P 1'
#
loop_
_entity.id
_entity.type
_entity.pdbx_description
1 polymer ?
#
loop_
_entity_poly.entity_id
_entity_poly.type
_entity_poly.pdbx_seq_one_letter_code
_entity_poly.pdbx_strand_id
1 'polypeptide(L)'
;MVTEWIITEIDGKIASVAADYRSFAEVAAKVAQLPPQEIGSISTRKVSTDELITMKETVAWEDFRLFGTKFQLGVWKALFDLEPRLYSYTELAALCGNPLGVRSVAHAVAINPVTYLIPCHLIVPKESMDKARDIRATAESTLFKGSDLYLLDSIDVGEYAYGPETKRALIKRHLKR
;
A
#
# COMPACT_ATOMS: atom_id res chain seq x y z
N MET A 1 -14.11 6.30 6.82
CA MET A 1 -12.62 6.28 6.77
C MET A 1 -12.12 5.46 7.96
N VAL A 2 -11.17 4.55 7.73
CA VAL A 2 -10.52 3.78 8.81
C VAL A 2 -9.57 4.70 9.59
N THR A 3 -9.65 4.67 10.91
CA THR A 3 -8.85 5.49 11.83
C THR A 3 -7.97 4.66 12.77
N GLU A 4 -8.27 3.37 12.93
CA GLU A 4 -7.55 2.43 13.78
C GLU A 4 -7.13 1.21 12.96
N TRP A 5 -5.94 0.70 13.21
CA TRP A 5 -5.34 -0.44 12.50
C TRP A 5 -4.81 -1.46 13.49
N ILE A 6 -4.81 -2.72 13.09
CA ILE A 6 -4.26 -3.83 13.84
C ILE A 6 -2.97 -4.25 13.16
N ILE A 7 -1.86 -4.15 13.88
CA ILE A 7 -0.58 -4.71 13.47
C ILE A 7 -0.47 -6.10 14.06
N THR A 8 -0.16 -7.09 13.20
CA THR A 8 0.22 -8.43 13.63
C THR A 8 1.72 -8.58 13.43
N GLU A 9 2.42 -9.00 14.47
CA GLU A 9 3.86 -9.20 14.48
C GLU A 9 4.22 -10.66 14.78
N ILE A 10 5.32 -11.14 14.20
CA ILE A 10 5.92 -12.44 14.49
C ILE A 10 7.36 -12.17 14.89
N ASP A 11 7.72 -12.50 16.13
CA ASP A 11 9.06 -12.22 16.71
C ASP A 11 9.48 -10.76 16.55
N GLY A 12 8.54 -9.84 16.73
CA GLY A 12 8.76 -8.40 16.61
C GLY A 12 8.80 -7.88 15.17
N LYS A 13 8.63 -8.74 14.15
CA LYS A 13 8.56 -8.33 12.74
C LYS A 13 7.12 -8.22 12.26
N ILE A 14 6.80 -7.17 11.52
CA ILE A 14 5.47 -6.89 11.02
C ILE A 14 5.08 -7.91 9.94
N ALA A 15 4.01 -8.65 10.18
CA ALA A 15 3.46 -9.63 9.25
C ALA A 15 2.20 -9.13 8.53
N SER A 16 1.40 -8.29 9.20
CA SER A 16 0.24 -7.63 8.57
C SER A 16 -0.13 -6.32 9.26
N VAL A 17 -0.79 -5.44 8.50
CA VAL A 17 -1.47 -4.23 8.99
C VAL A 17 -2.83 -4.17 8.32
N ALA A 18 -3.91 -4.24 9.11
CA ALA A 18 -5.28 -4.28 8.60
C ALA A 18 -6.26 -3.58 9.56
N ALA A 19 -7.46 -3.26 9.07
CA ALA A 19 -8.49 -2.63 9.90
C ALA A 19 -9.28 -3.62 10.77
N ASP A 20 -9.08 -4.92 10.60
CA ASP A 20 -9.77 -5.97 11.35
C ASP A 20 -8.86 -7.17 11.68
N TYR A 21 -9.36 -8.06 12.58
CA TYR A 21 -8.62 -9.24 13.02
C TYR A 21 -8.60 -10.41 12.04
N ARG A 22 -9.22 -10.31 10.85
CA ARG A 22 -9.15 -11.39 9.85
C ARG A 22 -7.72 -11.62 9.38
N SER A 23 -6.96 -10.57 9.24
CA SER A 23 -5.53 -10.66 8.89
C SER A 23 -4.70 -11.39 9.95
N PHE A 24 -5.03 -11.24 11.25
CA PHE A 24 -4.40 -12.02 12.31
C PHE A 24 -4.65 -13.52 12.14
N ALA A 25 -5.90 -13.93 11.88
CA ALA A 25 -6.23 -15.34 11.66
C ALA A 25 -5.51 -15.92 10.43
N GLU A 26 -5.38 -15.14 9.36
CA GLU A 26 -4.64 -15.54 8.16
C GLU A 26 -3.14 -15.70 8.44
N VAL A 27 -2.52 -14.78 9.19
CA VAL A 27 -1.13 -14.89 9.61
C VAL A 27 -0.93 -16.10 10.51
N ALA A 28 -1.77 -16.29 11.51
CA ALA A 28 -1.71 -17.43 12.43
C ALA A 28 -1.82 -18.77 11.68
N ALA A 29 -2.72 -18.88 10.70
CA ALA A 29 -2.86 -20.06 9.86
C ALA A 29 -1.60 -20.35 9.02
N LYS A 30 -0.92 -19.32 8.53
CA LYS A 30 0.35 -19.47 7.79
C LYS A 30 1.48 -19.89 8.71
N VAL A 31 1.59 -19.29 9.91
CA VAL A 31 2.60 -19.66 10.90
C VAL A 31 2.42 -21.10 11.37
N ALA A 32 1.18 -21.58 11.54
CA ALA A 32 0.90 -22.95 11.93
C ALA A 32 1.35 -24.00 10.89
N GLN A 33 1.64 -23.59 9.67
CA GLN A 33 2.17 -24.47 8.60
C GLN A 33 3.71 -24.49 8.54
N LEU A 34 4.38 -23.65 9.32
CA LEU A 34 5.84 -23.61 9.37
C LEU A 34 6.40 -24.81 10.15
N PRO A 35 7.64 -25.22 9.88
CA PRO A 35 8.36 -26.16 10.72
C PRO A 35 8.41 -25.67 12.18
N PRO A 36 8.31 -26.56 13.19
CA PRO A 36 8.26 -26.17 14.60
C PRO A 36 9.36 -25.19 15.05
N GLN A 37 10.56 -25.33 14.50
CA GLN A 37 11.70 -24.46 14.78
C GLN A 37 11.57 -23.04 14.19
N GLU A 38 10.63 -22.83 13.28
CA GLU A 38 10.37 -21.53 12.63
C GLU A 38 9.09 -20.85 13.18
N ILE A 39 8.38 -21.52 14.08
CA ILE A 39 7.19 -20.97 14.72
C ILE A 39 7.63 -19.92 15.74
N GLY A 40 7.40 -18.66 15.40
CA GLY A 40 7.68 -17.54 16.28
C GLY A 40 6.48 -17.16 17.15
N SER A 41 6.72 -16.29 18.13
CA SER A 41 5.66 -15.67 18.92
C SER A 41 4.83 -14.73 18.09
N ILE A 42 3.50 -14.85 18.13
CA ILE A 42 2.58 -13.94 17.44
C ILE A 42 1.99 -12.97 18.45
N SER A 43 2.06 -11.69 18.14
CA SER A 43 1.42 -10.63 18.93
C SER A 43 0.62 -9.69 18.04
N THR A 44 -0.34 -8.98 18.64
CA THR A 44 -1.11 -7.94 17.97
C THR A 44 -1.12 -6.68 18.81
N ARG A 45 -1.13 -5.54 18.13
CA ARG A 45 -1.39 -4.25 18.78
C ARG A 45 -2.22 -3.35 17.87
N LYS A 46 -2.95 -2.44 18.50
CA LYS A 46 -3.71 -1.42 17.80
C LYS A 46 -2.88 -0.15 17.67
N VAL A 47 -3.01 0.50 16.52
CA VAL A 47 -2.38 1.80 16.25
C VAL A 47 -3.38 2.71 15.56
N SER A 48 -3.26 3.99 15.80
CA SER A 48 -3.98 5.01 15.04
C SER A 48 -3.39 5.17 13.63
N THR A 49 -4.13 5.81 12.75
CA THR A 49 -3.58 6.16 11.42
C THR A 49 -2.37 7.10 11.53
N ASP A 50 -2.32 7.98 12.53
CA ASP A 50 -1.20 8.91 12.70
C ASP A 50 0.08 8.21 13.19
N GLU A 51 -0.05 7.23 14.10
CA GLU A 51 1.06 6.35 14.49
C GLU A 51 1.58 5.54 13.30
N LEU A 52 0.68 4.98 12.49
CA LEU A 52 1.07 4.22 11.28
C LEU A 52 1.83 5.11 10.27
N ILE A 53 1.44 6.37 10.15
CA ILE A 53 2.12 7.37 9.34
C ILE A 53 3.55 7.62 9.84
N THR A 54 3.71 7.79 11.14
CA THR A 54 5.03 8.00 11.78
C THR A 54 5.91 6.77 11.61
N MET A 55 5.36 5.57 11.78
CA MET A 55 6.10 4.31 11.56
C MET A 55 6.66 4.20 10.14
N LYS A 56 5.95 4.70 9.11
CA LYS A 56 6.43 4.66 7.72
C LYS A 56 7.74 5.41 7.52
N GLU A 57 8.09 6.37 8.37
CA GLU A 57 9.33 7.15 8.26
C GLU A 57 10.58 6.36 8.69
N THR A 58 10.39 5.37 9.55
CA THR A 58 11.50 4.65 10.19
C THR A 58 11.55 3.17 9.86
N VAL A 59 10.42 2.58 9.38
CA VAL A 59 10.35 1.16 9.06
C VAL A 59 11.26 0.81 7.88
N ALA A 60 12.04 -0.25 8.04
CA ALA A 60 12.88 -0.84 6.99
C ALA A 60 12.22 -2.10 6.40
N TRP A 61 12.69 -2.55 5.25
CA TRP A 61 12.17 -3.79 4.64
C TRP A 61 12.42 -5.02 5.51
N GLU A 62 13.50 -5.03 6.25
CA GLU A 62 13.93 -6.09 7.16
C GLU A 62 13.03 -6.23 8.39
N ASP A 63 12.21 -5.20 8.69
CA ASP A 63 11.23 -5.22 9.79
C ASP A 63 9.97 -6.01 9.45
N PHE A 64 9.84 -6.47 8.20
CA PHE A 64 8.71 -7.29 7.78
C PHE A 64 9.03 -8.78 7.79
N ARG A 65 8.02 -9.59 8.14
CA ARG A 65 7.98 -11.05 7.94
C ARG A 65 6.75 -11.41 7.12
N LEU A 66 6.91 -11.40 5.80
CA LEU A 66 5.81 -11.54 4.85
C LEU A 66 5.71 -12.96 4.30
N PHE A 67 4.48 -13.43 4.10
CA PHE A 67 4.15 -14.71 3.49
C PHE A 67 3.57 -14.49 2.10
N GLY A 68 4.32 -14.81 1.10
CA GLY A 68 3.92 -14.68 -0.31
C GLY A 68 4.81 -15.49 -1.24
N THR A 69 4.39 -15.63 -2.48
CA THR A 69 5.25 -16.18 -3.53
C THR A 69 6.41 -15.22 -3.80
N LYS A 70 7.49 -15.72 -4.41
CA LYS A 70 8.63 -14.89 -4.83
C LYS A 70 8.18 -13.68 -5.66
N PHE A 71 7.18 -13.88 -6.53
CA PHE A 71 6.60 -12.81 -7.34
C PHE A 71 5.89 -11.76 -6.48
N GLN A 72 5.03 -12.18 -5.55
CA GLN A 72 4.31 -11.27 -4.64
C GLN A 72 5.27 -10.46 -3.78
N LEU A 73 6.27 -11.12 -3.20
CA LEU A 73 7.32 -10.45 -2.41
C LEU A 73 8.08 -9.40 -3.25
N GLY A 74 8.38 -9.71 -4.51
CA GLY A 74 9.00 -8.77 -5.45
C GLY A 74 8.12 -7.54 -5.73
N VAL A 75 6.82 -7.74 -5.94
CA VAL A 75 5.86 -6.63 -6.13
C VAL A 75 5.73 -5.80 -4.86
N TRP A 76 5.64 -6.42 -3.67
CA TRP A 76 5.54 -5.69 -2.40
C TRP A 76 6.82 -4.92 -2.08
N LYS A 77 7.99 -5.47 -2.44
CA LYS A 77 9.27 -4.74 -2.31
C LYS A 77 9.30 -3.54 -3.26
N ALA A 78 8.88 -3.70 -4.50
CA ALA A 78 8.78 -2.59 -5.44
C ALA A 78 7.82 -1.50 -4.94
N LEU A 79 6.66 -1.87 -4.36
CA LEU A 79 5.75 -0.93 -3.72
C LEU A 79 6.40 -0.19 -2.55
N PHE A 80 7.14 -0.91 -1.71
CA PHE A 80 7.82 -0.34 -0.54
C PHE A 80 8.83 0.74 -0.91
N ASP A 81 9.53 0.54 -2.03
CA ASP A 81 10.58 1.42 -2.55
C ASP A 81 10.05 2.60 -3.40
N LEU A 82 8.71 2.72 -3.57
CA LEU A 82 8.13 3.82 -4.33
C LEU A 82 8.37 5.17 -3.67
N GLU A 83 8.70 6.15 -4.49
CA GLU A 83 8.65 7.56 -4.09
C GLU A 83 7.20 8.03 -3.82
N PRO A 84 6.99 9.09 -3.03
CA PRO A 84 5.67 9.57 -2.65
C PRO A 84 4.98 10.33 -3.80
N ARG A 85 4.55 9.59 -4.84
CA ARG A 85 3.70 10.08 -5.93
C ARG A 85 2.70 9.01 -6.35
N LEU A 86 1.75 9.35 -7.18
CA LEU A 86 0.85 8.37 -7.79
C LEU A 86 1.54 7.58 -8.90
N TYR A 87 1.17 6.32 -9.02
CA TYR A 87 1.60 5.40 -10.07
C TYR A 87 0.40 4.67 -10.67
N SER A 88 0.46 4.36 -11.95
CA SER A 88 -0.49 3.43 -12.55
C SER A 88 -0.05 1.99 -12.34
N TYR A 89 -1.00 1.05 -12.44
CA TYR A 89 -0.69 -0.39 -12.45
C TYR A 89 0.29 -0.77 -13.57
N THR A 90 0.23 -0.07 -14.71
CA THR A 90 1.14 -0.28 -15.84
C THR A 90 2.56 0.17 -15.51
N GLU A 91 2.72 1.34 -14.87
CA GLU A 91 4.03 1.80 -14.40
C GLU A 91 4.63 0.84 -13.37
N LEU A 92 3.83 0.40 -12.39
CA LEU A 92 4.29 -0.57 -11.40
C LEU A 92 4.71 -1.89 -12.05
N ALA A 93 3.94 -2.39 -13.03
CA ALA A 93 4.28 -3.62 -13.74
C ALA A 93 5.64 -3.51 -14.47
N ALA A 94 5.92 -2.36 -15.08
CA ALA A 94 7.22 -2.09 -15.69
C ALA A 94 8.34 -2.04 -14.64
N LEU A 95 8.13 -1.37 -13.51
CA LEU A 95 9.09 -1.33 -12.39
C LEU A 95 9.39 -2.73 -11.82
N CYS A 96 8.39 -3.62 -11.80
CA CYS A 96 8.57 -5.02 -11.39
C CYS A 96 9.25 -5.90 -12.47
N GLY A 97 9.68 -5.34 -13.60
CA GLY A 97 10.26 -6.10 -14.72
C GLY A 97 9.25 -7.00 -15.44
N ASN A 98 7.95 -6.77 -15.29
CA ASN A 98 6.87 -7.54 -15.89
C ASN A 98 5.82 -6.65 -16.59
N PRO A 99 6.20 -5.87 -17.62
CA PRO A 99 5.32 -4.88 -18.23
C PRO A 99 4.06 -5.47 -18.87
N LEU A 100 4.09 -6.75 -19.26
CA LEU A 100 2.94 -7.47 -19.83
C LEU A 100 2.05 -8.11 -18.73
N GLY A 101 2.54 -8.21 -17.51
CA GLY A 101 1.87 -8.86 -16.38
C GLY A 101 1.04 -7.92 -15.51
N VAL A 102 0.45 -6.84 -16.06
CA VAL A 102 -0.28 -5.82 -15.29
C VAL A 102 -1.36 -6.43 -14.40
N ARG A 103 -2.12 -7.42 -14.89
CA ARG A 103 -3.18 -8.10 -14.11
C ARG A 103 -2.61 -8.87 -12.91
N SER A 104 -1.50 -9.59 -13.10
CA SER A 104 -0.84 -10.34 -12.03
C SER A 104 -0.24 -9.41 -10.98
N VAL A 105 0.34 -8.28 -11.41
CA VAL A 105 0.84 -7.23 -10.51
C VAL A 105 -0.31 -6.60 -9.75
N ALA A 106 -1.42 -6.25 -10.41
CA ALA A 106 -2.62 -5.70 -9.75
C ALA A 106 -3.19 -6.66 -8.68
N HIS A 107 -3.20 -7.96 -8.96
CA HIS A 107 -3.61 -8.97 -7.98
C HIS A 107 -2.66 -8.98 -6.76
N ALA A 108 -1.34 -8.95 -6.98
CA ALA A 108 -0.37 -8.89 -5.88
C ALA A 108 -0.52 -7.60 -5.05
N VAL A 109 -0.81 -6.46 -5.69
CA VAL A 109 -1.13 -5.19 -5.02
C VAL A 109 -2.39 -5.32 -4.14
N ALA A 110 -3.45 -5.96 -4.66
CA ALA A 110 -4.73 -6.13 -3.96
C ALA A 110 -4.61 -7.00 -2.69
N ILE A 111 -3.72 -7.98 -2.70
CA ILE A 111 -3.48 -8.88 -1.54
C ILE A 111 -2.29 -8.46 -0.68
N ASN A 112 -1.83 -7.21 -0.78
CA ASN A 112 -0.80 -6.68 0.09
C ASN A 112 -1.24 -6.79 1.57
N PRO A 113 -0.50 -7.53 2.41
CA PRO A 113 -0.91 -7.76 3.80
C PRO A 113 -0.61 -6.56 4.72
N VAL A 114 0.22 -5.62 4.30
CA VAL A 114 0.73 -4.54 5.14
C VAL A 114 0.27 -3.19 4.61
N THR A 115 -0.96 -2.85 4.93
CA THR A 115 -1.58 -1.59 4.53
C THR A 115 -0.76 -0.39 4.99
N TYR A 116 -0.63 0.61 4.17
CA TYR A 116 0.05 1.89 4.34
C TYR A 116 1.58 1.78 4.38
N LEU A 117 2.18 0.93 5.22
CA LEU A 117 3.64 0.78 5.31
C LEU A 117 4.22 0.26 3.98
N ILE A 118 3.47 -0.62 3.29
CA ILE A 118 3.71 -0.96 1.88
C ILE A 118 2.62 -0.23 1.06
N PRO A 119 2.96 0.85 0.34
CA PRO A 119 2.00 1.87 -0.07
C PRO A 119 1.20 1.51 -1.33
N CYS A 120 0.43 0.40 -1.29
CA CYS A 120 -0.48 0.00 -2.37
C CYS A 120 -1.56 1.07 -2.71
N HIS A 121 -1.87 1.97 -1.76
CA HIS A 121 -2.79 3.08 -1.99
C HIS A 121 -2.27 4.10 -3.01
N LEU A 122 -0.97 4.16 -3.30
CA LEU A 122 -0.41 5.04 -4.34
C LEU A 122 -0.68 4.55 -5.76
N ILE A 123 -1.18 3.31 -5.93
CA ILE A 123 -1.45 2.74 -7.25
C ILE A 123 -2.89 3.03 -7.66
N VAL A 124 -3.07 3.69 -8.80
CA VAL A 124 -4.37 4.10 -9.35
C VAL A 124 -4.55 3.58 -10.78
N PRO A 125 -5.78 3.56 -11.33
CA PRO A 125 -6.01 3.23 -12.73
C PRO A 125 -5.22 4.12 -13.69
N LYS A 126 -4.81 3.58 -14.84
CA LYS A 126 -4.05 4.35 -15.84
C LYS A 126 -4.84 5.55 -16.35
N GLU A 127 -6.13 5.37 -16.60
CA GLU A 127 -7.05 6.41 -17.06
C GLU A 127 -7.12 7.58 -16.08
N SER A 128 -6.99 7.29 -14.78
CA SER A 128 -6.96 8.31 -13.74
C SER A 128 -5.66 9.11 -13.76
N MET A 129 -4.53 8.45 -14.07
CA MET A 129 -3.24 9.14 -14.26
C MET A 129 -3.25 10.04 -15.48
N ASP A 130 -3.82 9.56 -16.59
CA ASP A 130 -3.93 10.35 -17.81
C ASP A 130 -4.82 11.58 -17.57
N LYS A 131 -5.99 11.40 -16.93
CA LYS A 131 -6.87 12.50 -16.53
C LYS A 131 -6.20 13.51 -15.59
N ALA A 132 -5.44 13.03 -14.60
CA ALA A 132 -4.70 13.91 -13.67
C ALA A 132 -3.65 14.74 -14.43
N ARG A 133 -2.98 14.14 -15.40
CA ARG A 133 -2.00 14.83 -16.26
C ARG A 133 -2.65 15.92 -17.10
N ASP A 134 -3.81 15.65 -17.70
CA ASP A 134 -4.58 16.62 -18.49
C ASP A 134 -5.06 17.79 -17.65
N ILE A 135 -5.62 17.52 -16.44
CA ILE A 135 -6.04 18.56 -15.51
C ILE A 135 -4.85 19.44 -15.10
N ARG A 136 -3.69 18.83 -14.81
CA ARG A 136 -2.46 19.55 -14.45
C ARG A 136 -1.99 20.45 -15.56
N ALA A 137 -1.93 19.94 -16.79
CA ALA A 137 -1.53 20.73 -17.97
C ALA A 137 -2.44 21.96 -18.16
N THR A 138 -3.76 21.79 -17.94
CA THR A 138 -4.74 22.90 -18.00
C THR A 138 -4.53 23.89 -16.86
N ALA A 139 -4.26 23.44 -15.64
CA ALA A 139 -4.03 24.28 -14.47
C ALA A 139 -2.73 25.07 -14.58
N GLU A 140 -1.66 24.50 -15.10
CA GLU A 140 -0.39 25.18 -15.34
C GLU A 140 -0.55 26.32 -16.35
N SER A 141 -1.44 26.16 -17.34
CA SER A 141 -1.75 27.21 -18.31
C SER A 141 -2.53 28.39 -17.69
N THR A 142 -3.18 28.17 -16.53
CA THR A 142 -4.02 29.18 -15.83
C THR A 142 -3.38 29.84 -14.63
N LEU A 143 -2.07 29.72 -14.42
CA LEU A 143 -1.29 30.32 -13.29
C LEU A 143 -1.67 29.81 -11.89
N PHE A 144 -2.44 28.76 -11.75
CA PHE A 144 -2.73 28.13 -10.45
C PHE A 144 -1.69 27.07 -10.08
N LYS A 145 -0.69 27.44 -9.30
CA LYS A 145 0.22 26.49 -8.63
C LYS A 145 -0.45 25.98 -7.36
N GLY A 146 -1.33 24.99 -7.49
CA GLY A 146 -1.88 24.23 -6.36
C GLY A 146 -1.09 22.91 -6.18
N SER A 147 -1.03 22.41 -4.93
CA SER A 147 -0.50 21.07 -4.70
C SER A 147 -1.35 20.03 -5.43
N ASP A 148 -0.76 18.96 -5.98
CA ASP A 148 -1.46 17.90 -6.74
C ASP A 148 -2.62 17.23 -5.97
N LEU A 149 -2.82 17.58 -4.71
CA LEU A 149 -3.88 17.10 -3.84
C LEU A 149 -5.30 17.43 -4.34
N TYR A 150 -5.49 18.55 -5.06
CA TYR A 150 -6.79 18.88 -5.66
C TYR A 150 -7.20 17.91 -6.77
N LEU A 151 -6.21 17.31 -7.45
CA LEU A 151 -6.44 16.33 -8.51
C LEU A 151 -7.11 15.06 -7.98
N LEU A 152 -6.83 14.70 -6.73
CA LEU A 152 -7.38 13.50 -6.11
C LEU A 152 -8.90 13.51 -6.00
N ASP A 153 -9.52 14.68 -5.89
CA ASP A 153 -10.98 14.80 -5.80
C ASP A 153 -11.65 14.71 -7.19
N SER A 154 -10.86 14.86 -8.26
CA SER A 154 -11.31 14.86 -9.66
C SER A 154 -11.06 13.55 -10.39
N ILE A 155 -10.30 12.62 -9.83
CA ILE A 155 -9.96 11.33 -10.43
C ILE A 155 -10.58 10.16 -9.68
N ASP A 156 -10.79 9.05 -10.38
CA ASP A 156 -11.09 7.77 -9.77
C ASP A 156 -9.80 7.18 -9.18
N VAL A 157 -9.77 6.92 -7.88
CA VAL A 157 -8.61 6.30 -7.23
C VAL A 157 -8.61 4.77 -7.37
N GLY A 158 -9.65 4.19 -7.97
CA GLY A 158 -9.85 2.76 -8.10
C GLY A 158 -10.29 2.09 -6.81
N GLU A 159 -10.54 0.79 -6.91
CA GLU A 159 -10.96 -0.02 -5.77
C GLU A 159 -9.87 -0.12 -4.69
N TYR A 160 -10.31 -0.32 -3.46
CA TYR A 160 -9.44 -0.52 -2.30
C TYR A 160 -10.15 -1.38 -1.25
N ALA A 161 -9.40 -2.21 -0.54
CA ALA A 161 -9.94 -3.13 0.46
C ALA A 161 -10.81 -2.43 1.54
N TYR A 162 -10.50 -1.17 1.86
CA TYR A 162 -11.19 -0.35 2.86
C TYR A 162 -12.00 0.79 2.24
N GLY A 163 -12.33 0.68 0.96
CA GLY A 163 -13.10 1.64 0.18
C GLY A 163 -12.31 2.83 -0.39
N PRO A 164 -12.86 3.47 -1.43
CA PRO A 164 -12.16 4.54 -2.15
C PRO A 164 -11.93 5.79 -1.29
N GLU A 165 -12.81 6.09 -0.34
CA GLU A 165 -12.64 7.23 0.58
C GLU A 165 -11.43 7.05 1.50
N THR A 166 -11.26 5.84 2.04
CA THR A 166 -10.06 5.51 2.86
C THR A 166 -8.80 5.59 2.00
N LYS A 167 -8.82 5.04 0.79
CA LYS A 167 -7.69 5.14 -0.15
C LYS A 167 -7.30 6.59 -0.41
N ARG A 168 -8.27 7.43 -0.75
CA ARG A 168 -8.07 8.85 -1.02
C ARG A 168 -7.47 9.59 0.19
N ALA A 169 -7.96 9.30 1.39
CA ALA A 169 -7.44 9.90 2.60
C ALA A 169 -5.98 9.47 2.88
N LEU A 170 -5.63 8.20 2.66
CA LEU A 170 -4.26 7.70 2.81
C LEU A 170 -3.32 8.31 1.77
N ILE A 171 -3.75 8.44 0.50
CA ILE A 171 -2.99 9.14 -0.55
C ILE A 171 -2.71 10.58 -0.11
N LYS A 172 -3.75 11.34 0.30
CA LYS A 172 -3.60 12.74 0.74
C LYS A 172 -2.59 12.87 1.88
N ARG A 173 -2.61 11.96 2.84
CA ARG A 173 -1.66 11.95 3.95
C ARG A 173 -0.23 11.59 3.53
N HIS A 174 -0.10 10.66 2.59
CA HIS A 174 1.21 10.21 2.09
C HIS A 174 1.89 11.30 1.24
N LEU A 175 1.13 12.03 0.42
CA LEU A 175 1.66 13.06 -0.48
C LEU A 175 1.86 14.44 0.17
N LYS A 176 1.37 14.64 1.39
CA LYS A 176 1.57 15.91 2.17
C LYS A 176 2.94 16.00 2.87
N ARG A 177 3.76 14.99 2.74
CA ARG A 177 5.08 14.89 3.39
C ARG A 177 6.19 15.57 2.64
#